data_54f2fa8d64f3406dffa091af5ab17000
#
_entry.id   54f2fa8d64f3406dffa091af5ab17000
#
_cell.length_a   1.000
_cell.length_b   1.000
_cell.length_c   1.000
_cell.angle_alpha   90.00
_cell.angle_beta   90.00
_cell.angle_gamma   90.00
#
_symmetry.space_group_name_H-M   'P 1'
#
loop_
_entity.id
_entity.type
_entity.pdbx_description
1 polymer ?
#
loop_
_entity_poly.entity_id
_entity_poly.type
_entity_poly.pdbx_seq_one_letter_code
_entity_poly.pdbx_strand_id
1 'polypeptide(L)'
;DIVLHSATKYLGGHNDVLAGAIMTNDAAIYDKLFYNLNTTGPVLSPFDSYLLLRGLKTLALRMERSTQNAQEVVVFLKQSPAVKEVLYPGKGGMISFKVANQDKIPTIINSLKVFTFAESLGGVESLITYPTTQTHADIPGDVRASYGLTDDLLRLSIGIEAAQDLIADLENALSL
;
A
#
# COMPACT_ATOMS: atom_id res chain seq x y z
N ASP A 1 4.96 -6.53 22.98
CA ASP A 1 4.99 -5.47 24.01
C ASP A 1 4.47 -4.15 23.46
N ILE A 2 4.86 -3.76 22.25
CA ILE A 2 4.44 -2.52 21.58
C ILE A 2 3.94 -2.83 20.18
N VAL A 3 2.82 -2.22 19.78
CA VAL A 3 2.31 -2.22 18.42
C VAL A 3 2.48 -0.82 17.83
N LEU A 4 3.13 -0.72 16.69
CA LEU A 4 3.38 0.53 15.96
C LEU A 4 2.68 0.48 14.61
N HIS A 5 1.94 1.54 14.28
CA HIS A 5 1.36 1.73 12.95
C HIS A 5 1.69 3.10 12.36
N SER A 6 1.92 3.12 11.05
CA SER A 6 1.75 4.34 10.29
C SER A 6 0.25 4.60 10.13
N ALA A 7 -0.27 5.55 10.88
CA ALA A 7 -1.68 5.92 10.78
C ALA A 7 -2.00 6.70 9.50
N THR A 8 -0.97 7.17 8.78
CA THR A 8 -1.04 7.72 7.42
C THR A 8 -1.66 6.73 6.43
N LYS A 9 -1.51 5.43 6.68
CA LYS A 9 -1.90 4.35 5.77
C LYS A 9 -3.32 3.87 6.06
N TYR A 10 -3.54 2.59 6.27
CA TYR A 10 -4.86 1.98 6.47
C TYR A 10 -5.69 2.60 7.60
N LEU A 11 -5.06 3.09 8.69
CA LEU A 11 -5.81 3.66 9.81
C LEU A 11 -6.53 4.95 9.40
N GLY A 12 -5.84 5.89 8.74
CA GLY A 12 -6.44 7.07 8.13
C GLY A 12 -7.28 6.69 6.90
N GLY A 13 -6.65 6.02 5.95
CA GLY A 13 -7.28 5.36 4.81
C GLY A 13 -7.79 6.28 3.70
N HIS A 14 -7.55 7.58 3.77
CA HIS A 14 -8.08 8.56 2.80
C HIS A 14 -7.00 9.49 2.22
N ASN A 15 -5.72 9.15 2.42
CA ASN A 15 -4.57 9.92 1.92
C ASN A 15 -4.55 11.41 2.34
N ASP A 16 -5.21 11.74 3.45
CA ASP A 16 -5.48 13.12 3.93
C ASP A 16 -4.84 13.44 5.29
N VAL A 17 -4.13 12.47 5.91
CA VAL A 17 -3.49 12.66 7.22
C VAL A 17 -2.12 11.99 7.27
N LEU A 18 -1.15 12.68 7.88
CA LEU A 18 0.16 12.12 8.21
C LEU A 18 0.22 11.89 9.72
N ALA A 19 0.21 10.63 10.15
CA ALA A 19 0.13 10.28 11.56
C ALA A 19 0.81 8.95 11.90
N GLY A 20 1.18 8.79 13.18
CA GLY A 20 1.61 7.54 13.78
C GLY A 20 0.69 7.12 14.92
N ALA A 21 0.67 5.84 15.24
CA ALA A 21 -0.02 5.31 16.40
C ALA A 21 0.85 4.27 17.09
N ILE A 22 1.01 4.40 18.40
CA ILE A 22 1.75 3.45 19.24
C ILE A 22 0.78 2.95 20.33
N MET A 23 0.72 1.64 20.51
CA MET A 23 -0.17 0.98 21.47
C MET A 23 0.60 -0.02 22.30
N THR A 24 0.30 -0.07 23.59
CA THR A 24 0.86 -1.06 24.53
C THR A 24 -0.16 -1.36 25.62
N ASN A 25 -0.09 -2.57 26.17
CA ASN A 25 -0.85 -2.98 27.37
C ASN A 25 0.01 -2.88 28.65
N ASP A 26 1.29 -2.52 28.52
CA ASP A 26 2.22 -2.37 29.66
C ASP A 26 2.20 -0.92 30.16
N ALA A 27 1.81 -0.73 31.44
CA ALA A 27 1.71 0.58 32.05
C ALA A 27 3.05 1.31 32.15
N ALA A 28 4.15 0.60 32.42
CA ALA A 28 5.48 1.20 32.55
C ALA A 28 6.02 1.67 31.19
N ILE A 29 5.68 0.94 30.11
CA ILE A 29 5.98 1.35 28.74
C ILE A 29 5.11 2.55 28.35
N TYR A 30 3.82 2.52 28.67
CA TYR A 30 2.89 3.62 28.40
C TYR A 30 3.37 4.93 29.05
N ASP A 31 3.76 4.91 30.32
CA ASP A 31 4.22 6.11 31.03
C ASP A 31 5.46 6.72 30.36
N LYS A 32 6.40 5.90 29.89
CA LYS A 32 7.59 6.37 29.17
C LYS A 32 7.23 6.96 27.80
N LEU A 33 6.33 6.32 27.07
CA LEU A 33 5.86 6.81 25.76
C LEU A 33 5.13 8.13 25.92
N PHE A 34 4.24 8.24 26.92
CA PHE A 34 3.48 9.45 27.22
C PHE A 34 4.40 10.60 27.65
N TYR A 35 5.38 10.32 28.51
CA TYR A 35 6.39 11.30 28.90
C TYR A 35 7.16 11.83 27.70
N ASN A 36 7.63 10.94 26.82
CA ASN A 36 8.35 11.33 25.62
C ASN A 36 7.46 12.15 24.66
N LEU A 37 6.24 11.71 24.41
CA LEU A 37 5.27 12.44 23.56
C LEU A 37 5.06 13.87 24.08
N ASN A 38 4.82 14.00 25.38
CA ASN A 38 4.57 15.30 26.01
C ASN A 38 5.82 16.21 26.00
N THR A 39 7.01 15.62 26.21
CA THR A 39 8.26 16.39 26.33
C THR A 39 8.80 16.82 24.96
N THR A 40 8.72 15.94 23.96
CA THR A 40 9.27 16.20 22.61
C THR A 40 8.23 16.83 21.67
N GLY A 41 6.95 16.76 22.00
CA GLY A 41 5.87 17.48 21.32
C GLY A 41 5.39 16.98 19.97
N PRO A 42 5.64 15.73 19.52
CA PRO A 42 5.10 15.22 18.24
C PRO A 42 3.62 14.85 18.38
N VAL A 43 2.79 15.83 18.75
CA VAL A 43 1.36 15.68 19.00
C VAL A 43 0.59 15.97 17.73
N LEU A 44 -0.31 15.05 17.37
CA LEU A 44 -1.18 15.23 16.21
C LEU A 44 -2.12 16.44 16.40
N SER A 45 -2.33 17.23 15.35
CA SER A 45 -3.24 18.38 15.40
C SER A 45 -4.68 17.92 15.70
N PRO A 46 -5.53 18.79 16.26
CA PRO A 46 -6.95 18.46 16.50
C PRO A 46 -7.69 18.08 15.21
N PHE A 47 -7.38 18.74 14.09
CA PHE A 47 -7.99 18.46 12.79
C PHE A 47 -7.56 17.10 12.25
N ASP A 48 -6.26 16.79 12.27
CA ASP A 48 -5.74 15.49 11.85
C ASP A 48 -6.23 14.37 12.75
N SER A 49 -6.35 14.62 14.06
CA SER A 49 -6.95 13.68 15.02
C SER A 49 -8.42 13.38 14.67
N TYR A 50 -9.18 14.39 14.27
CA TYR A 50 -10.56 14.22 13.80
C TYR A 50 -10.62 13.37 12.53
N LEU A 51 -9.78 13.64 11.53
CA LEU A 51 -9.71 12.86 10.30
C LEU A 51 -9.33 11.41 10.58
N LEU A 52 -8.32 11.18 11.43
CA LEU A 52 -7.91 9.83 11.82
C LEU A 52 -9.03 9.07 12.55
N LEU A 53 -9.69 9.69 13.52
CA LEU A 53 -10.84 9.08 14.23
C LEU A 53 -11.99 8.76 13.29
N ARG A 54 -12.24 9.61 12.30
CA ARG A 54 -13.25 9.38 11.27
C ARG A 54 -12.86 8.20 10.38
N GLY A 55 -11.61 8.13 9.93
CA GLY A 55 -11.08 7.02 9.14
C GLY A 55 -11.17 5.67 9.85
N LEU A 56 -10.85 5.63 11.15
CA LEU A 56 -10.93 4.42 11.97
C LEU A 56 -12.33 3.80 12.02
N LYS A 57 -13.40 4.60 11.92
CA LYS A 57 -14.78 4.10 11.96
C LYS A 57 -15.14 3.18 10.80
N THR A 58 -14.43 3.27 9.68
CA THR A 58 -14.64 2.44 8.49
C THR A 58 -13.50 1.45 8.25
N LEU A 59 -12.53 1.36 9.15
CA LEU A 59 -11.34 0.53 8.95
C LEU A 59 -11.68 -0.92 8.61
N ALA A 60 -12.56 -1.55 9.38
CA ALA A 60 -12.93 -2.96 9.16
C ALA A 60 -13.54 -3.18 7.77
N LEU A 61 -14.48 -2.34 7.36
CA LEU A 61 -15.14 -2.41 6.04
C LEU A 61 -14.13 -2.20 4.89
N ARG A 62 -13.22 -1.26 5.05
CA ARG A 62 -12.18 -0.98 4.04
C ARG A 62 -11.19 -2.14 3.93
N MET A 63 -10.76 -2.69 5.05
CA MET A 63 -9.85 -3.84 5.07
C MET A 63 -10.49 -5.08 4.47
N GLU A 64 -11.76 -5.35 4.75
CA GLU A 64 -12.52 -6.45 4.15
C GLU A 64 -12.62 -6.28 2.63
N ARG A 65 -13.10 -5.11 2.17
CA ARG A 65 -13.29 -4.85 0.74
C ARG A 65 -11.95 -4.88 -0.02
N SER A 66 -10.92 -4.20 0.46
CA SER A 66 -9.61 -4.20 -0.20
C SER A 66 -8.98 -5.60 -0.25
N THR A 67 -9.20 -6.43 0.78
CA THR A 67 -8.74 -7.82 0.78
C THR A 67 -9.48 -8.66 -0.26
N GLN A 68 -10.82 -8.54 -0.36
CA GLN A 68 -11.61 -9.23 -1.38
C GLN A 68 -11.18 -8.83 -2.78
N ASN A 69 -11.09 -7.53 -3.05
CA ASN A 69 -10.62 -7.00 -4.33
C ASN A 69 -9.21 -7.52 -4.67
N ALA A 70 -8.30 -7.51 -3.69
CA ALA A 70 -6.93 -8.01 -3.89
C ALA A 70 -6.91 -9.50 -4.26
N GLN A 71 -7.75 -10.33 -3.66
CA GLN A 71 -7.85 -11.74 -3.99
C GLN A 71 -8.32 -11.95 -5.44
N GLU A 72 -9.31 -11.18 -5.91
CA GLU A 72 -9.77 -11.24 -7.30
C GLU A 72 -8.69 -10.78 -8.29
N VAL A 73 -8.02 -9.66 -7.99
CA VAL A 73 -6.90 -9.16 -8.79
C VAL A 73 -5.74 -10.17 -8.84
N VAL A 74 -5.42 -10.84 -7.74
CA VAL A 74 -4.39 -11.89 -7.69
C VAL A 74 -4.74 -13.08 -8.60
N VAL A 75 -6.01 -13.50 -8.65
CA VAL A 75 -6.45 -14.56 -9.56
C VAL A 75 -6.24 -14.15 -11.00
N PHE A 76 -6.63 -12.93 -11.38
CA PHE A 76 -6.40 -12.37 -12.72
C PHE A 76 -4.90 -12.31 -13.06
N LEU A 77 -4.08 -11.72 -12.19
CA LEU A 77 -2.64 -11.55 -12.44
C LEU A 77 -1.93 -12.90 -12.65
N LYS A 78 -2.30 -13.94 -11.88
CA LYS A 78 -1.73 -15.29 -12.02
C LYS A 78 -2.07 -15.98 -13.35
N GLN A 79 -3.14 -15.55 -14.01
CA GLN A 79 -3.55 -16.08 -15.33
C GLN A 79 -3.02 -15.26 -16.49
N SER A 80 -2.51 -14.07 -16.24
CA SER A 80 -2.01 -13.17 -17.28
C SER A 80 -0.64 -13.63 -17.81
N PRO A 81 -0.47 -13.83 -19.13
CA PRO A 81 0.82 -14.17 -19.74
C PRO A 81 1.86 -13.05 -19.63
N ALA A 82 1.43 -11.81 -19.34
CA ALA A 82 2.31 -10.68 -19.13
C ALA A 82 2.91 -10.64 -17.70
N VAL A 83 2.47 -11.54 -16.82
CA VAL A 83 2.92 -11.61 -15.42
C VAL A 83 3.73 -12.88 -15.19
N LYS A 84 4.92 -12.72 -14.65
CA LYS A 84 5.88 -13.79 -14.40
C LYS A 84 5.73 -14.38 -12.99
N GLU A 85 5.42 -13.54 -12.02
CA GLU A 85 5.32 -13.92 -10.61
C GLU A 85 4.34 -12.99 -9.88
N VAL A 86 3.57 -13.54 -8.94
CA VAL A 86 2.68 -12.78 -8.05
C VAL A 86 3.01 -13.09 -6.61
N LEU A 87 3.33 -12.05 -5.83
CA LEU A 87 3.66 -12.11 -4.40
C LEU A 87 2.51 -11.52 -3.60
N TYR A 88 1.80 -12.35 -2.87
CA TYR A 88 0.65 -11.95 -2.06
C TYR A 88 0.55 -12.81 -0.80
N PRO A 89 0.43 -12.20 0.40
CA PRO A 89 0.40 -12.95 1.67
C PRO A 89 -0.94 -13.64 1.97
N GLY A 90 -1.92 -13.55 1.07
CA GLY A 90 -3.25 -14.15 1.23
C GLY A 90 -4.29 -13.26 1.91
N LYS A 91 -3.89 -12.10 2.44
CA LYS A 91 -4.77 -11.11 3.09
C LYS A 91 -4.24 -9.69 2.92
N GLY A 92 -5.13 -8.71 3.11
CA GLY A 92 -4.82 -7.28 2.94
C GLY A 92 -4.82 -6.85 1.48
N GLY A 93 -4.61 -5.55 1.24
CA GLY A 93 -4.68 -4.94 -0.09
C GLY A 93 -3.34 -4.83 -0.82
N MET A 94 -2.23 -5.35 -0.29
CA MET A 94 -0.90 -5.20 -0.90
C MET A 94 -0.55 -6.39 -1.76
N ILE A 95 -0.29 -6.15 -3.04
CA ILE A 95 0.17 -7.15 -4.03
C ILE A 95 1.48 -6.65 -4.63
N SER A 96 2.46 -7.52 -4.78
CA SER A 96 3.59 -7.27 -5.68
C SER A 96 3.56 -8.30 -6.81
N PHE A 97 3.94 -7.89 -8.00
CA PHE A 97 4.05 -8.80 -9.14
C PHE A 97 5.20 -8.41 -10.05
N LYS A 98 5.74 -9.40 -10.75
CA LYS A 98 6.80 -9.19 -11.73
C LYS A 98 6.23 -9.34 -13.14
N VAL A 99 6.53 -8.38 -13.99
CA VAL A 99 6.13 -8.43 -15.41
C VAL A 99 7.07 -9.32 -16.21
N ALA A 100 6.56 -9.95 -17.25
CA ALA A 100 7.37 -10.79 -18.14
C ALA A 100 8.40 -9.97 -18.94
N ASN A 101 8.09 -8.70 -19.27
CA ASN A 101 8.98 -7.77 -19.97
C ASN A 101 9.03 -6.43 -19.23
N GLN A 102 10.16 -6.14 -18.57
CA GLN A 102 10.37 -4.89 -17.82
C GLN A 102 10.35 -3.63 -18.71
N ASP A 103 10.71 -3.73 -19.99
CA ASP A 103 10.73 -2.58 -20.89
C ASP A 103 9.31 -2.03 -21.15
N LYS A 104 8.28 -2.82 -20.87
CA LYS A 104 6.87 -2.41 -20.98
C LYS A 104 6.37 -1.64 -19.75
N ILE A 105 7.09 -1.60 -18.64
CA ILE A 105 6.63 -0.96 -17.39
C ILE A 105 6.19 0.50 -17.61
N PRO A 106 6.94 1.36 -18.32
CA PRO A 106 6.49 2.73 -18.55
C PRO A 106 5.16 2.80 -19.32
N THR A 107 4.98 1.92 -20.32
CA THR A 107 3.74 1.83 -21.09
C THR A 107 2.58 1.36 -20.23
N ILE A 108 2.78 0.32 -19.42
CA ILE A 108 1.79 -0.21 -18.49
C ILE A 108 1.32 0.91 -17.54
N ILE A 109 2.26 1.57 -16.86
CA ILE A 109 1.93 2.63 -15.89
C ILE A 109 1.17 3.78 -16.53
N ASN A 110 1.59 4.23 -17.72
CA ASN A 110 0.98 5.37 -18.41
C ASN A 110 -0.40 5.05 -19.02
N SER A 111 -0.76 3.79 -19.19
CA SER A 111 -2.04 3.38 -19.77
C SER A 111 -3.15 3.18 -18.73
N LEU A 112 -2.79 3.05 -17.45
CA LEU A 112 -3.74 2.89 -16.36
C LEU A 112 -4.63 4.13 -16.18
N LYS A 113 -5.90 3.90 -15.86
CA LYS A 113 -6.91 4.96 -15.69
C LYS A 113 -7.56 4.94 -14.31
N VAL A 114 -7.64 3.78 -13.69
CA VAL A 114 -8.18 3.59 -12.33
C VAL A 114 -7.05 3.56 -11.32
N PHE A 115 -6.00 2.79 -11.59
CA PHE A 115 -4.80 2.84 -10.74
C PHE A 115 -4.03 4.13 -10.95
N THR A 116 -3.75 4.84 -9.88
CA THR A 116 -2.88 6.02 -9.90
C THR A 116 -1.43 5.61 -9.66
N PHE A 117 -0.51 6.08 -10.51
CA PHE A 117 0.93 5.93 -10.30
C PHE A 117 1.39 6.88 -9.20
N ALA A 118 1.55 6.36 -8.00
CA ALA A 118 1.94 7.15 -6.83
C ALA A 118 2.63 6.29 -5.77
N GLU A 119 3.42 6.93 -4.94
CA GLU A 119 3.88 6.35 -3.69
C GLU A 119 2.74 6.37 -2.65
N SER A 120 2.89 5.66 -1.58
CA SER A 120 1.92 5.43 -0.52
C SER A 120 1.19 4.11 -0.66
N LEU A 121 0.25 3.86 0.23
CA LEU A 121 -0.57 2.64 0.26
C LEU A 121 -1.71 2.78 1.27
N GLY A 122 -2.68 1.86 1.19
CA GLY A 122 -3.70 1.70 2.22
C GLY A 122 -4.83 2.72 2.18
N GLY A 123 -4.90 3.53 1.12
CA GLY A 123 -6.03 4.41 0.83
C GLY A 123 -7.22 3.67 0.26
N VAL A 124 -8.33 4.40 0.10
CA VAL A 124 -9.55 3.92 -0.57
C VAL A 124 -9.37 3.81 -2.07
N GLU A 125 -8.44 4.57 -2.65
CA GLU A 125 -8.05 4.52 -4.06
C GLU A 125 -6.93 3.50 -4.29
N SER A 126 -6.98 2.82 -5.43
CA SER A 126 -5.94 1.88 -5.85
C SER A 126 -4.73 2.59 -6.43
N LEU A 127 -3.56 2.21 -5.95
CA LEU A 127 -2.27 2.78 -6.38
C LEU A 127 -1.38 1.70 -6.99
N ILE A 128 -0.58 2.11 -7.97
CA ILE A 128 0.55 1.33 -8.49
C ILE A 128 1.86 2.08 -8.21
N THR A 129 2.87 1.35 -7.77
CA THR A 129 4.21 1.89 -7.48
C THR A 129 5.23 1.08 -8.26
N TYR A 130 6.23 1.77 -8.82
CA TYR A 130 7.44 1.16 -9.36
C TYR A 130 8.60 1.37 -8.36
N PRO A 131 8.85 0.43 -7.47
CA PRO A 131 9.72 0.66 -6.31
C PRO A 131 11.14 1.06 -6.67
N THR A 132 11.69 0.55 -7.75
CA THR A 132 13.09 0.81 -8.17
C THR A 132 13.34 2.26 -8.60
N THR A 133 12.29 2.98 -9.03
CA THR A 133 12.37 4.40 -9.44
C THR A 133 11.75 5.35 -8.42
N GLN A 134 11.07 4.83 -7.40
CA GLN A 134 10.39 5.60 -6.36
C GLN A 134 10.93 5.25 -4.97
N THR A 135 10.22 4.41 -4.22
CA THR A 135 10.46 4.14 -2.79
C THR A 135 11.84 3.54 -2.46
N HIS A 136 12.53 2.96 -3.43
CA HIS A 136 13.83 2.29 -3.26
C HIS A 136 14.87 2.77 -4.28
N ALA A 137 14.67 3.94 -4.88
CA ALA A 137 15.57 4.50 -5.90
C ALA A 137 17.00 4.72 -5.37
N ASP A 138 17.13 5.11 -4.10
CA ASP A 138 18.41 5.40 -3.45
C ASP A 138 19.17 4.13 -3.01
N ILE A 139 18.57 2.93 -3.12
CA ILE A 139 19.20 1.68 -2.74
C ILE A 139 19.97 1.10 -3.94
N PRO A 140 21.26 0.73 -3.80
CA PRO A 140 22.03 0.10 -4.88
C PRO A 140 21.33 -1.15 -5.44
N GLY A 141 21.41 -1.33 -6.77
CA GLY A 141 20.67 -2.37 -7.48
C GLY A 141 21.00 -3.80 -7.05
N ASP A 142 22.27 -4.08 -6.75
CA ASP A 142 22.73 -5.35 -6.22
C ASP A 142 22.15 -5.66 -4.82
N VAL A 143 22.02 -4.63 -3.97
CA VAL A 143 21.38 -4.74 -2.67
C VAL A 143 19.88 -5.01 -2.83
N ARG A 144 19.18 -4.27 -3.71
CA ARG A 144 17.76 -4.54 -4.02
C ARG A 144 17.55 -5.97 -4.51
N ALA A 145 18.38 -6.42 -5.44
CA ALA A 145 18.29 -7.76 -6.01
C ALA A 145 18.50 -8.87 -4.95
N SER A 146 19.34 -8.63 -3.93
CA SER A 146 19.62 -9.61 -2.89
C SER A 146 18.39 -10.03 -2.07
N TYR A 147 17.35 -9.17 -1.98
CA TYR A 147 16.07 -9.48 -1.34
C TYR A 147 14.88 -9.54 -2.30
N GLY A 148 15.17 -9.69 -3.60
CA GLY A 148 14.16 -9.99 -4.62
C GLY A 148 13.44 -8.77 -5.21
N LEU A 149 13.87 -7.55 -4.88
CA LEU A 149 13.35 -6.33 -5.48
C LEU A 149 14.10 -6.05 -6.78
N THR A 150 13.60 -6.61 -7.87
CA THR A 150 14.17 -6.54 -9.22
C THR A 150 13.46 -5.48 -10.07
N ASP A 151 14.06 -5.08 -11.18
CA ASP A 151 13.55 -3.99 -12.04
C ASP A 151 12.27 -4.37 -12.81
N ASP A 152 11.86 -5.64 -12.76
CA ASP A 152 10.60 -6.13 -13.32
C ASP A 152 9.42 -6.09 -12.31
N LEU A 153 9.64 -5.61 -11.07
CA LEU A 153 8.66 -5.65 -10.00
C LEU A 153 7.82 -4.36 -9.91
N LEU A 154 6.50 -4.55 -9.89
CA LEU A 154 5.50 -3.53 -9.59
C LEU A 154 4.76 -3.89 -8.30
N ARG A 155 4.28 -2.87 -7.57
CA ARG A 155 3.50 -3.03 -6.35
C ARG A 155 2.15 -2.34 -6.49
N LEU A 156 1.08 -3.05 -6.12
CA LEU A 156 -0.28 -2.51 -6.03
C LEU A 156 -0.68 -2.31 -4.57
N SER A 157 -1.32 -1.21 -4.29
CA SER A 157 -2.14 -1.00 -3.10
C SER A 157 -3.60 -0.98 -3.55
N ILE A 158 -4.32 -2.03 -3.24
CA ILE A 158 -5.70 -2.21 -3.69
C ILE A 158 -6.65 -1.44 -2.78
N GLY A 159 -7.48 -0.60 -3.38
CA GLY A 159 -8.51 0.17 -2.73
C GLY A 159 -9.87 -0.56 -2.64
N ILE A 160 -10.94 0.23 -2.62
CA ILE A 160 -12.31 -0.27 -2.41
C ILE A 160 -13.22 -0.11 -3.64
N GLU A 161 -12.67 0.19 -4.79
CA GLU A 161 -13.36 0.30 -6.08
C GLU A 161 -14.07 -1.02 -6.43
N ALA A 162 -14.81 -1.07 -7.51
CA ALA A 162 -15.31 -2.34 -8.03
C ALA A 162 -14.14 -3.19 -8.56
N ALA A 163 -14.06 -4.45 -8.12
CA ALA A 163 -12.94 -5.34 -8.52
C ALA A 163 -12.84 -5.50 -10.04
N GLN A 164 -14.00 -5.51 -10.74
CA GLN A 164 -14.08 -5.63 -12.18
C GLN A 164 -13.44 -4.44 -12.91
N ASP A 165 -13.56 -3.22 -12.36
CA ASP A 165 -12.94 -2.02 -12.94
C ASP A 165 -11.41 -2.07 -12.77
N LEU A 166 -10.93 -2.54 -11.61
CA LEU A 166 -9.51 -2.76 -11.35
C LEU A 166 -8.90 -3.80 -12.30
N ILE A 167 -9.60 -4.93 -12.49
CA ILE A 167 -9.19 -6.00 -13.38
C ILE A 167 -9.17 -5.52 -14.83
N ALA A 168 -10.22 -4.82 -15.29
CA ALA A 168 -10.28 -4.30 -16.65
C ALA A 168 -9.18 -3.28 -16.93
N ASP A 169 -8.84 -2.43 -15.96
CA ASP A 169 -7.75 -1.45 -16.10
C ASP A 169 -6.39 -2.15 -16.24
N LEU A 170 -6.12 -3.17 -15.41
CA LEU A 170 -4.90 -3.98 -15.50
C LEU A 170 -4.86 -4.81 -16.77
N GLU A 171 -5.97 -5.41 -17.22
CA GLU A 171 -6.06 -6.18 -18.44
C GLU A 171 -5.69 -5.32 -19.67
N ASN A 172 -6.27 -4.13 -19.77
CA ASN A 172 -5.95 -3.18 -20.82
C ASN A 172 -4.47 -2.78 -20.80
N ALA A 173 -3.91 -2.52 -19.62
CA ALA A 173 -2.52 -2.10 -19.50
C ALA A 173 -1.52 -3.23 -19.79
N LEU A 174 -1.81 -4.46 -19.39
CA LEU A 174 -0.95 -5.62 -19.56
C LEU A 174 -1.03 -6.24 -20.98
N SER A 175 -2.06 -5.90 -21.76
CA SER A 175 -2.23 -6.38 -23.14
C SER A 175 -1.41 -5.59 -24.18
N LEU A 176 -0.84 -4.45 -23.80
CA LEU A 176 0.00 -3.59 -24.64
C LEU A 176 1.43 -4.14 -24.76
#